data_219faf658fdeff5eb6760c5da32663ec
#
_entry.id   219faf658fdeff5eb6760c5da32663ec
#
_cell.length_a   1.000
_cell.length_b   1.000
_cell.length_c   1.000
_cell.angle_alpha   90.00
_cell.angle_beta   90.00
_cell.angle_gamma   90.00
#
_symmetry.space_group_name_H-M   'P 1'
#
loop_
_entity.id
_entity.type
_entity.pdbx_description
1 polymer ?
#
loop_
_entity_poly.entity_id
_entity_poly.type
_entity_poly.pdbx_seq_one_letter_code
_entity_poly.pdbx_strand_id
1 'polypeptide(L)'
;MENKFINSNKLSVFYQSAEKGSAKLIQNKKKWITFVGKLNKAKGYDIFSKSIIKILNKNPSWKAKIIGDEKREKIKLSHKNADILGFKKHEEVIKIFKKSSIAVACSRWEEPFGRTSLEASANGCAVIITNRGGLPETVTNAKILNKLSVKNLEKSLDELIKKENLRKKLQHLSIKNFYLTHKFISNLIDKYRSEKINKNIYFNTNKKPNHLRILHITNFNERLDGRLFFNTGRRINNGFI
;
A
#
# COMPACT_ATOMS: atom_id res chain seq x y z
N MET A 1 -20.95 2.01 -9.48
CA MET A 1 -21.48 2.74 -10.66
C MET A 1 -20.85 2.11 -11.87
N GLU A 2 -21.58 1.32 -12.60
CA GLU A 2 -21.14 0.84 -13.90
C GLU A 2 -20.99 2.04 -14.83
N ASN A 3 -19.81 2.20 -15.38
CA ASN A 3 -19.49 3.28 -16.29
C ASN A 3 -20.17 2.98 -17.63
N LYS A 4 -21.42 3.37 -17.80
CA LYS A 4 -22.21 3.20 -19.03
C LYS A 4 -21.58 3.85 -20.27
N PHE A 5 -20.50 4.62 -20.09
CA PHE A 5 -19.85 5.41 -21.15
C PHE A 5 -18.63 4.73 -21.79
N ILE A 6 -18.10 3.65 -21.22
CA ILE A 6 -16.89 3.00 -21.73
C ILE A 6 -17.17 1.50 -21.89
N ASN A 7 -16.93 1.00 -23.09
CA ASN A 7 -16.99 -0.44 -23.35
C ASN A 7 -15.89 -1.14 -22.52
N SER A 8 -16.27 -2.08 -21.66
CA SER A 8 -15.36 -2.84 -20.76
C SER A 8 -14.19 -3.48 -21.53
N ASN A 9 -14.39 -3.87 -22.78
CA ASN A 9 -13.34 -4.45 -23.65
C ASN A 9 -12.22 -3.46 -24.02
N LYS A 10 -12.42 -2.16 -23.76
CA LYS A 10 -11.42 -1.10 -23.99
C LYS A 10 -10.68 -0.70 -22.71
N LEU A 11 -11.00 -1.32 -21.57
CA LEU A 11 -10.38 -1.02 -20.28
C LEU A 11 -9.35 -2.12 -19.94
N SER A 12 -8.20 -1.67 -19.47
CA SER A 12 -7.18 -2.56 -18.90
C SER A 12 -6.72 -1.99 -17.56
N VAL A 13 -6.62 -2.85 -16.56
CA VAL A 13 -6.21 -2.47 -15.21
C VAL A 13 -4.78 -2.92 -14.97
N PHE A 14 -3.91 -1.99 -14.58
CA PHE A 14 -2.55 -2.26 -14.15
C PHE A 14 -2.40 -1.83 -12.70
N TYR A 15 -2.13 -2.79 -11.83
CA TYR A 15 -1.98 -2.53 -10.41
C TYR A 15 -0.64 -1.84 -10.10
N GLN A 16 -0.61 -1.12 -8.98
CA GLN A 16 0.65 -0.66 -8.43
C GLN A 16 1.48 -1.85 -7.95
N SER A 17 2.78 -1.66 -7.87
CA SER A 17 3.73 -2.69 -7.49
C SER A 17 4.52 -2.31 -6.24
N ALA A 18 5.08 -3.32 -5.58
CA ALA A 18 6.00 -3.14 -4.47
C ALA A 18 7.17 -4.13 -4.56
N GLU A 19 8.26 -3.78 -3.87
CA GLU A 19 9.38 -4.69 -3.71
C GLU A 19 9.00 -5.84 -2.76
N LYS A 20 9.16 -7.07 -3.24
CA LYS A 20 8.88 -8.28 -2.47
C LYS A 20 10.00 -8.53 -1.48
N GLY A 21 9.67 -8.61 -0.20
CA GLY A 21 10.59 -9.02 0.84
C GLY A 21 10.95 -10.51 0.78
N SER A 22 12.02 -10.89 1.45
CA SER A 22 12.42 -12.31 1.56
C SER A 22 11.66 -13.02 2.68
N ALA A 23 11.49 -14.34 2.56
CA ALA A 23 10.86 -15.17 3.60
C ALA A 23 11.62 -15.13 4.95
N LYS A 24 12.94 -14.85 4.93
CA LYS A 24 13.75 -14.68 6.13
C LYS A 24 13.28 -13.54 7.05
N LEU A 25 12.56 -12.55 6.50
CA LEU A 25 12.00 -11.46 7.29
C LEU A 25 11.05 -11.92 8.39
N ILE A 26 10.36 -13.05 8.18
CA ILE A 26 9.34 -13.54 9.12
C ILE A 26 9.97 -13.97 10.45
N GLN A 27 11.17 -14.48 10.43
CA GLN A 27 11.92 -14.90 11.65
C GLN A 27 12.30 -13.70 12.54
N ASN A 28 12.45 -12.52 11.94
CA ASN A 28 12.90 -11.30 12.62
C ASN A 28 11.76 -10.32 12.95
N LYS A 29 10.50 -10.77 12.86
CA LYS A 29 9.35 -9.92 13.18
C LYS A 29 9.28 -9.60 14.66
N LYS A 30 9.12 -8.32 14.97
CA LYS A 30 8.91 -7.82 16.34
C LYS A 30 7.40 -7.84 16.64
N LYS A 31 7.04 -7.85 17.90
CA LYS A 31 5.64 -7.70 18.38
C LYS A 31 5.14 -6.27 18.13
N TRP A 32 5.14 -5.86 16.85
CA TRP A 32 4.71 -4.54 16.42
C TRP A 32 3.43 -4.61 15.61
N ILE A 33 2.52 -3.70 15.92
CA ILE A 33 1.29 -3.43 15.17
C ILE A 33 1.49 -2.06 14.53
N THR A 34 1.44 -2.00 13.19
CA THR A 34 1.75 -0.78 12.46
C THR A 34 0.53 -0.24 11.74
N PHE A 35 0.31 1.06 11.87
CA PHE A 35 -0.63 1.85 11.08
C PHE A 35 0.16 2.90 10.30
N VAL A 36 -0.11 3.00 8.99
CA VAL A 36 0.51 3.99 8.11
C VAL A 36 -0.56 4.69 7.29
N GLY A 37 -0.60 6.02 7.35
CA GLY A 37 -1.55 6.83 6.58
C GLY A 37 -1.89 8.15 7.25
N LYS A 38 -2.79 8.91 6.66
CA LYS A 38 -3.31 10.13 7.31
C LYS A 38 -4.02 9.75 8.61
N LEU A 39 -3.74 10.50 9.67
CA LEU A 39 -4.28 10.22 11.03
C LEU A 39 -5.69 10.79 11.18
N ASN A 40 -6.61 10.43 10.29
CA ASN A 40 -7.96 10.95 10.21
C ASN A 40 -9.04 9.86 10.19
N LYS A 41 -10.30 10.28 10.30
CA LYS A 41 -11.46 9.37 10.29
C LYS A 41 -11.63 8.64 8.97
N ALA A 42 -11.29 9.25 7.82
CA ALA A 42 -11.40 8.61 6.52
C ALA A 42 -10.52 7.36 6.44
N LYS A 43 -9.32 7.40 7.04
CA LYS A 43 -8.39 6.25 7.14
C LYS A 43 -8.72 5.32 8.32
N GLY A 44 -9.78 5.58 9.08
CA GLY A 44 -10.20 4.77 10.22
C GLY A 44 -9.29 4.92 11.45
N TYR A 45 -8.46 5.97 11.51
CA TYR A 45 -7.52 6.15 12.60
C TYR A 45 -8.21 6.33 13.96
N ASP A 46 -9.40 6.92 14.02
CA ASP A 46 -10.21 7.03 15.23
C ASP A 46 -10.66 5.67 15.80
N ILE A 47 -10.95 4.71 14.92
CA ILE A 47 -11.26 3.31 15.33
C ILE A 47 -9.96 2.60 15.73
N PHE A 48 -8.90 2.77 14.94
CA PHE A 48 -7.60 2.19 15.25
C PHE A 48 -7.10 2.66 16.61
N SER A 49 -7.11 3.98 16.89
CA SER A 49 -6.62 4.55 18.14
C SER A 49 -7.34 4.01 19.37
N LYS A 50 -8.67 3.90 19.32
CA LYS A 50 -9.48 3.32 20.41
C LYS A 50 -9.22 1.83 20.60
N SER A 51 -9.07 1.08 19.51
CA SER A 51 -8.83 -0.37 19.54
C SER A 51 -7.43 -0.66 20.06
N ILE A 52 -6.42 0.08 19.59
CA ILE A 52 -5.03 -0.21 19.92
C ILE A 52 -4.70 0.04 21.38
N ILE A 53 -5.30 1.08 22.02
CA ILE A 53 -5.16 1.32 23.46
C ILE A 53 -5.61 0.09 24.25
N LYS A 54 -6.79 -0.45 23.94
CA LYS A 54 -7.32 -1.65 24.61
C LYS A 54 -6.42 -2.88 24.39
N ILE A 55 -5.93 -3.05 23.18
CA ILE A 55 -5.03 -4.16 22.84
C ILE A 55 -3.71 -4.07 23.58
N LEU A 56 -3.10 -2.89 23.65
CA LEU A 56 -1.81 -2.70 24.32
C LEU A 56 -1.94 -2.82 25.84
N ASN A 57 -3.06 -2.41 26.44
CA ASN A 57 -3.34 -2.65 27.84
C ASN A 57 -3.40 -4.16 28.18
N LYS A 58 -4.02 -4.97 27.30
CA LYS A 58 -4.11 -6.42 27.47
C LYS A 58 -2.80 -7.15 27.13
N ASN A 59 -1.95 -6.56 26.32
CA ASN A 59 -0.75 -7.16 25.74
C ASN A 59 0.48 -6.25 25.88
N PRO A 60 1.03 -6.05 27.08
CA PRO A 60 2.06 -5.04 27.34
C PRO A 60 3.41 -5.33 26.66
N SER A 61 3.65 -6.55 26.17
CA SER A 61 4.82 -6.88 25.37
C SER A 61 4.73 -6.42 23.90
N TRP A 62 3.56 -5.95 23.44
CA TRP A 62 3.35 -5.43 22.10
C TRP A 62 3.52 -3.92 22.05
N LYS A 63 3.92 -3.40 20.89
CA LYS A 63 4.04 -1.97 20.61
C LYS A 63 3.27 -1.60 19.36
N ALA A 64 2.68 -0.41 19.35
CA ALA A 64 2.12 0.18 18.15
C ALA A 64 3.11 1.15 17.52
N LYS A 65 3.25 1.10 16.19
CA LYS A 65 4.01 2.05 15.38
C LYS A 65 3.05 2.79 14.46
N ILE A 66 2.86 4.06 14.71
CA ILE A 66 1.93 4.93 14.00
C ILE A 66 2.72 5.91 13.15
N ILE A 67 2.51 5.86 11.83
CA ILE A 67 3.23 6.68 10.86
C ILE A 67 2.23 7.49 10.05
N GLY A 68 2.45 8.77 10.00
CA GLY A 68 1.63 9.73 9.29
C GLY A 68 1.31 10.95 10.13
N ASP A 69 0.59 11.86 9.54
CA ASP A 69 0.12 13.07 10.19
C ASP A 69 -1.27 13.48 9.66
N GLU A 70 -1.93 14.38 10.36
CA GLU A 70 -3.11 15.09 9.88
C GLU A 70 -3.27 16.38 10.70
N LYS A 71 -3.15 17.51 10.02
CA LYS A 71 -3.24 18.81 10.66
C LYS A 71 -4.68 19.26 10.96
N ARG A 72 -5.65 18.77 10.18
CA ARG A 72 -7.05 19.18 10.24
C ARG A 72 -7.87 18.39 11.25
N GLU A 73 -7.47 17.17 11.57
CA GLU A 73 -8.14 16.32 12.56
C GLU A 73 -7.16 15.91 13.65
N LYS A 74 -7.45 16.34 14.90
CA LYS A 74 -6.59 16.02 16.05
C LYS A 74 -7.17 14.82 16.83
N ILE A 75 -6.96 13.61 16.31
CA ILE A 75 -7.33 12.39 17.02
C ILE A 75 -6.21 12.02 17.98
N LYS A 76 -6.47 12.18 19.28
CA LYS A 76 -5.48 11.90 20.32
C LYS A 76 -5.33 10.39 20.53
N LEU A 77 -4.09 9.93 20.57
CA LEU A 77 -3.70 8.62 21.05
C LEU A 77 -2.56 8.81 22.03
N SER A 78 -2.72 8.33 23.25
CA SER A 78 -1.67 8.34 24.27
C SER A 78 -1.61 6.97 24.93
N HIS A 79 -0.48 6.30 24.83
CA HIS A 79 -0.20 5.03 25.50
C HIS A 79 1.31 4.78 25.52
N LYS A 80 1.86 4.28 26.65
CA LYS A 80 3.30 4.07 26.82
C LYS A 80 3.97 3.15 25.77
N ASN A 81 3.18 2.26 25.16
CA ASN A 81 3.65 1.34 24.12
C ASN A 81 3.21 1.76 22.71
N ALA A 82 2.76 3.00 22.50
CA ALA A 82 2.38 3.54 21.20
C ALA A 82 3.34 4.66 20.79
N ASP A 83 4.11 4.43 19.75
CA ASP A 83 5.04 5.39 19.18
C ASP A 83 4.38 6.08 17.99
N ILE A 84 4.06 7.36 18.13
CA ILE A 84 3.57 8.20 17.03
C ILE A 84 4.79 8.85 16.39
N LEU A 85 5.14 8.38 15.19
CA LEU A 85 6.41 8.69 14.53
C LEU A 85 6.32 9.88 13.56
N GLY A 86 5.11 10.45 13.39
CA GLY A 86 4.88 11.51 12.40
C GLY A 86 5.07 11.01 10.96
N PHE A 87 5.25 11.96 10.03
CA PHE A 87 5.56 11.62 8.65
C PHE A 87 6.94 10.97 8.55
N LYS A 88 7.04 9.92 7.73
CA LYS A 88 8.29 9.19 7.44
C LYS A 88 8.51 9.05 5.94
N LYS A 89 9.76 9.07 5.52
CA LYS A 89 10.14 8.74 4.13
C LYS A 89 9.78 7.28 3.84
N HIS A 90 9.50 7.00 2.58
CA HIS A 90 9.08 5.65 2.12
C HIS A 90 10.01 4.54 2.61
N GLU A 91 11.32 4.74 2.50
CA GLU A 91 12.32 3.75 2.93
C GLU A 91 12.24 3.42 4.43
N GLU A 92 11.94 4.42 5.27
CA GLU A 92 11.77 4.23 6.70
C GLU A 92 10.49 3.43 7.00
N VAL A 93 9.41 3.70 6.27
CA VAL A 93 8.15 2.95 6.35
C VAL A 93 8.40 1.48 6.02
N ILE A 94 9.12 1.20 4.93
CA ILE A 94 9.48 -0.17 4.54
C ILE A 94 10.34 -0.86 5.61
N LYS A 95 11.33 -0.17 6.18
CA LYS A 95 12.14 -0.71 7.31
C LYS A 95 11.27 -1.09 8.52
N ILE A 96 10.21 -0.32 8.79
CA ILE A 96 9.26 -0.63 9.87
C ILE A 96 8.39 -1.82 9.50
N PHE A 97 7.84 -1.90 8.28
CA PHE A 97 7.08 -3.07 7.84
C PHE A 97 7.91 -4.36 7.86
N LYS A 98 9.18 -4.32 7.47
CA LYS A 98 10.09 -5.47 7.58
C LYS A 98 10.19 -6.03 9.00
N LYS A 99 10.04 -5.18 10.02
CA LYS A 99 10.09 -5.56 11.45
C LYS A 99 8.69 -5.80 12.07
N SER A 100 7.62 -5.36 11.45
CA SER A 100 6.27 -5.41 12.02
C SER A 100 5.61 -6.78 11.84
N SER A 101 5.01 -7.31 12.90
CA SER A 101 4.24 -8.55 12.84
C SER A 101 2.87 -8.36 12.21
N ILE A 102 2.21 -7.26 12.51
CA ILE A 102 0.84 -6.96 12.07
C ILE A 102 0.83 -5.56 11.44
N ALA A 103 0.10 -5.39 10.35
CA ALA A 103 -0.21 -4.09 9.77
C ALA A 103 -1.72 -3.91 9.63
N VAL A 104 -2.21 -2.69 9.84
CA VAL A 104 -3.63 -2.36 9.80
C VAL A 104 -3.88 -1.24 8.80
N ALA A 105 -4.78 -1.49 7.84
CA ALA A 105 -5.28 -0.52 6.88
C ALA A 105 -6.82 -0.51 6.91
N CYS A 106 -7.38 0.14 7.93
CA CYS A 106 -8.81 0.09 8.25
C CYS A 106 -9.58 1.31 7.73
N SER A 107 -9.41 1.65 6.45
CA SER A 107 -10.05 2.81 5.82
C SER A 107 -11.57 2.67 5.80
N ARG A 108 -12.28 3.81 6.02
CA ARG A 108 -13.70 3.99 5.67
C ARG A 108 -13.86 4.47 4.23
N TRP A 109 -12.84 5.15 3.73
CA TRP A 109 -12.77 5.65 2.39
C TRP A 109 -12.67 4.49 1.39
N GLU A 110 -13.33 4.60 0.27
CA GLU A 110 -13.14 3.68 -0.86
C GLU A 110 -11.77 3.95 -1.48
N GLU A 111 -10.79 3.18 -1.04
CA GLU A 111 -9.40 3.34 -1.49
C GLU A 111 -9.31 3.04 -2.98
N PRO A 112 -8.69 3.90 -3.80
CA PRO A 112 -8.48 3.58 -5.21
C PRO A 112 -7.67 2.29 -5.39
N PHE A 113 -6.72 2.03 -4.47
CA PHE A 113 -5.93 0.79 -4.45
C PHE A 113 -5.51 0.38 -3.04
N GLY A 114 -4.69 1.18 -2.35
CA GLY A 114 -4.22 0.88 -0.99
C GLY A 114 -2.75 0.48 -0.92
N ARG A 115 -1.87 1.40 -1.31
CA ARG A 115 -0.43 1.17 -1.34
C ARG A 115 0.15 0.67 -0.03
N THR A 116 -0.36 1.17 1.10
CA THR A 116 0.10 0.78 2.44
C THR A 116 -0.10 -0.71 2.73
N SER A 117 -1.27 -1.25 2.40
CA SER A 117 -1.56 -2.68 2.57
C SER A 117 -0.74 -3.54 1.62
N LEU A 118 -0.53 -3.09 0.37
CA LEU A 118 0.34 -3.73 -0.59
C LEU A 118 1.77 -3.88 -0.04
N GLU A 119 2.36 -2.77 0.41
CA GLU A 119 3.73 -2.74 0.94
C GLU A 119 3.89 -3.56 2.22
N ALA A 120 2.89 -3.52 3.11
CA ALA A 120 2.88 -4.33 4.32
C ALA A 120 2.83 -5.84 3.99
N SER A 121 1.97 -6.23 3.04
CA SER A 121 1.88 -7.61 2.54
C SER A 121 3.18 -8.07 1.90
N ALA A 122 3.75 -7.27 0.99
CA ALA A 122 5.01 -7.55 0.33
C ALA A 122 6.17 -7.78 1.31
N ASN A 123 6.10 -7.14 2.48
CA ASN A 123 7.11 -7.27 3.54
C ASN A 123 6.71 -8.25 4.65
N GLY A 124 5.73 -9.13 4.43
CA GLY A 124 5.39 -10.23 5.32
C GLY A 124 4.74 -9.81 6.64
N CYS A 125 3.95 -8.74 6.65
CA CYS A 125 3.06 -8.47 7.76
C CYS A 125 1.81 -9.35 7.66
N ALA A 126 1.25 -9.78 8.80
CA ALA A 126 -0.14 -10.22 8.83
C ALA A 126 -1.02 -8.98 8.72
N VAL A 127 -1.72 -8.82 7.60
CA VAL A 127 -2.42 -7.57 7.29
C VAL A 127 -3.89 -7.69 7.68
N ILE A 128 -4.41 -6.65 8.33
CA ILE A 128 -5.85 -6.45 8.58
C ILE A 128 -6.30 -5.29 7.71
N ILE A 129 -7.33 -5.51 6.89
CA ILE A 129 -7.91 -4.49 6.02
C ILE A 129 -9.43 -4.40 6.22
N THR A 130 -10.02 -3.29 5.80
CA THR A 130 -11.46 -3.20 5.55
C THR A 130 -11.78 -3.62 4.11
N ASN A 131 -12.99 -4.09 3.87
CA ASN A 131 -13.50 -4.36 2.52
C ASN A 131 -13.97 -3.04 1.90
N ARG A 132 -13.00 -2.19 1.46
CA ARG A 132 -13.29 -0.86 0.91
C ARG A 132 -12.43 -0.59 -0.32
N GLY A 133 -13.11 -0.27 -1.44
CA GLY A 133 -12.46 0.01 -2.72
C GLY A 133 -11.48 -1.07 -3.13
N GLY A 134 -10.30 -0.67 -3.56
CA GLY A 134 -9.23 -1.58 -4.00
C GLY A 134 -8.42 -2.23 -2.89
N LEU A 135 -8.71 -2.01 -1.60
CA LEU A 135 -7.94 -2.64 -0.52
C LEU A 135 -7.86 -4.17 -0.63
N PRO A 136 -8.95 -4.91 -0.89
CA PRO A 136 -8.89 -6.37 -1.04
C PRO A 136 -8.00 -6.84 -2.19
N GLU A 137 -7.78 -6.00 -3.20
CA GLU A 137 -6.96 -6.33 -4.36
C GLU A 137 -5.46 -6.20 -4.10
N THR A 138 -5.07 -5.52 -3.00
CA THR A 138 -3.66 -5.27 -2.64
C THR A 138 -3.00 -6.42 -1.91
N VAL A 139 -3.77 -7.36 -1.39
CA VAL A 139 -3.30 -8.42 -0.50
C VAL A 139 -3.84 -9.76 -0.95
N THR A 140 -2.99 -10.76 -0.95
CA THR A 140 -3.38 -12.13 -1.28
C THR A 140 -3.91 -12.88 -0.06
N ASN A 141 -3.42 -12.52 1.12
CA ASN A 141 -3.77 -13.18 2.36
C ASN A 141 -3.87 -12.14 3.49
N ALA A 142 -5.08 -11.67 3.74
CA ALA A 142 -5.37 -10.71 4.81
C ALA A 142 -6.56 -11.14 5.66
N LYS A 143 -6.65 -10.55 6.84
CA LYS A 143 -7.86 -10.58 7.64
C LYS A 143 -8.75 -9.41 7.23
N ILE A 144 -9.87 -9.70 6.58
CA ILE A 144 -10.78 -8.69 6.07
C ILE A 144 -11.86 -8.39 7.11
N LEU A 145 -12.05 -7.11 7.42
CA LEU A 145 -13.12 -6.62 8.28
C LEU A 145 -14.33 -6.22 7.42
N ASN A 146 -15.40 -7.00 7.45
CA ASN A 146 -16.63 -6.66 6.73
C ASN A 146 -17.31 -5.41 7.31
N LYS A 147 -17.21 -5.20 8.62
CA LYS A 147 -17.71 -4.02 9.33
C LYS A 147 -16.61 -3.42 10.19
N LEU A 148 -16.25 -2.18 9.92
CA LEU A 148 -15.29 -1.44 10.72
C LEU A 148 -15.94 -0.96 12.02
N SER A 149 -15.46 -1.48 13.14
CA SER A 149 -15.81 -1.04 14.50
C SER A 149 -14.64 -1.31 15.44
N VAL A 150 -14.62 -0.61 16.56
CA VAL A 150 -13.61 -0.85 17.62
C VAL A 150 -13.63 -2.33 18.05
N LYS A 151 -14.82 -2.89 18.30
CA LYS A 151 -14.99 -4.29 18.71
C LYS A 151 -14.43 -5.29 17.69
N ASN A 152 -14.72 -5.08 16.39
CA ASN A 152 -14.29 -6.00 15.35
C ASN A 152 -12.77 -5.91 15.09
N LEU A 153 -12.21 -4.69 15.10
CA LEU A 153 -10.77 -4.52 14.98
C LEU A 153 -10.02 -5.06 16.20
N GLU A 154 -10.52 -4.80 17.41
CA GLU A 154 -9.98 -5.37 18.65
C GLU A 154 -9.98 -6.90 18.61
N LYS A 155 -11.11 -7.53 18.23
CA LYS A 155 -11.22 -8.99 18.08
C LYS A 155 -10.20 -9.55 17.09
N SER A 156 -10.03 -8.88 15.95
CA SER A 156 -9.09 -9.34 14.92
C SER A 156 -7.63 -9.19 15.34
N LEU A 157 -7.29 -8.10 16.03
CA LEU A 157 -5.97 -7.91 16.60
C LEU A 157 -5.66 -8.93 17.70
N ASP A 158 -6.59 -9.12 18.64
CA ASP A 158 -6.44 -10.08 19.74
C ASP A 158 -6.25 -11.51 19.23
N GLU A 159 -7.01 -11.89 18.20
CA GLU A 159 -6.85 -13.19 17.55
C GLU A 159 -5.47 -13.38 16.94
N LEU A 160 -4.95 -12.39 16.19
CA LEU A 160 -3.62 -12.49 15.60
C LEU A 160 -2.49 -12.42 16.64
N ILE A 161 -2.73 -11.78 17.77
CA ILE A 161 -1.78 -11.76 18.88
C ILE A 161 -1.72 -13.12 19.57
N LYS A 162 -2.87 -13.67 19.95
CA LYS A 162 -2.96 -14.91 20.71
C LYS A 162 -2.65 -16.15 19.87
N LYS A 163 -3.14 -16.20 18.61
CA LYS A 163 -2.92 -17.32 17.70
C LYS A 163 -1.65 -17.10 16.87
N GLU A 164 -0.50 -17.35 17.46
CA GLU A 164 0.79 -17.14 16.79
C GLU A 164 0.92 -17.92 15.49
N ASN A 165 0.48 -19.18 15.47
CA ASN A 165 0.51 -20.00 14.26
C ASN A 165 -0.32 -19.40 13.12
N LEU A 166 -1.52 -18.85 13.42
CA LEU A 166 -2.34 -18.15 12.43
C LEU A 166 -1.61 -16.91 11.91
N ARG A 167 -1.05 -16.10 12.80
CA ARG A 167 -0.29 -14.91 12.42
C ARG A 167 0.89 -15.27 11.52
N LYS A 168 1.71 -16.23 11.92
CA LYS A 168 2.86 -16.71 11.12
C LYS A 168 2.42 -17.27 9.77
N LYS A 169 1.31 -18.05 9.73
CA LYS A 169 0.74 -18.54 8.48
C LYS A 169 0.38 -17.39 7.52
N LEU A 170 -0.31 -16.36 8.01
CA LEU A 170 -0.66 -15.20 7.18
C LEU A 170 0.58 -14.45 6.71
N GLN A 171 1.60 -14.27 7.54
CA GLN A 171 2.88 -13.64 7.18
C GLN A 171 3.58 -14.41 6.07
N HIS A 172 3.65 -15.74 6.17
CA HIS A 172 4.25 -16.59 5.14
C HIS A 172 3.48 -16.53 3.83
N LEU A 173 2.16 -16.65 3.89
CA LEU A 173 1.31 -16.60 2.71
C LEU A 173 1.36 -15.22 2.03
N SER A 174 1.45 -14.15 2.80
CA SER A 174 1.59 -12.78 2.27
C SER A 174 2.84 -12.66 1.39
N ILE A 175 4.00 -13.20 1.81
CA ILE A 175 5.21 -13.19 0.98
C ILE A 175 5.11 -14.24 -0.14
N LYS A 176 4.75 -15.49 0.19
CA LYS A 176 4.74 -16.59 -0.77
C LYS A 176 3.90 -16.24 -2.00
N ASN A 177 2.68 -15.76 -1.77
CA ASN A 177 1.70 -15.49 -2.81
C ASN A 177 1.79 -14.07 -3.40
N PHE A 178 2.71 -13.23 -2.92
CA PHE A 178 2.87 -11.88 -3.44
C PHE A 178 3.39 -11.90 -4.88
N TYR A 179 2.58 -11.39 -5.80
CA TYR A 179 2.89 -11.37 -7.24
C TYR A 179 3.03 -9.96 -7.82
N LEU A 180 2.49 -8.93 -7.13
CA LEU A 180 2.51 -7.54 -7.62
C LEU A 180 3.91 -6.89 -7.47
N THR A 181 4.92 -7.58 -7.97
CA THR A 181 6.31 -7.09 -7.99
C THR A 181 6.54 -6.09 -9.12
N HIS A 182 7.56 -5.25 -9.00
CA HIS A 182 7.93 -4.30 -10.06
C HIS A 182 8.16 -5.03 -11.39
N LYS A 183 8.92 -6.14 -11.37
CA LYS A 183 9.20 -6.95 -12.57
C LYS A 183 7.93 -7.48 -13.21
N PHE A 184 7.00 -8.04 -12.41
CA PHE A 184 5.74 -8.58 -12.93
C PHE A 184 4.90 -7.51 -13.61
N ILE A 185 4.71 -6.37 -12.94
CA ILE A 185 3.88 -5.28 -13.49
C ILE A 185 4.54 -4.64 -14.71
N SER A 186 5.87 -4.43 -14.70
CA SER A 186 6.59 -3.91 -15.89
C SER A 186 6.43 -4.85 -17.10
N ASN A 187 6.64 -6.14 -16.91
CA ASN A 187 6.46 -7.12 -17.98
C ASN A 187 5.03 -7.13 -18.52
N LEU A 188 4.03 -7.01 -17.64
CA LEU A 188 2.61 -6.95 -18.03
C LEU A 188 2.32 -5.70 -18.88
N ILE A 189 2.84 -4.54 -18.47
CA ILE A 189 2.71 -3.29 -19.22
C ILE A 189 3.40 -3.40 -20.58
N ASP A 190 4.61 -3.95 -20.63
CA ASP A 190 5.39 -4.07 -21.86
C ASP A 190 4.70 -5.04 -22.85
N LYS A 191 4.17 -6.16 -22.36
CA LYS A 191 3.36 -7.07 -23.16
C LYS A 191 2.14 -6.37 -23.76
N TYR A 192 1.37 -5.65 -22.94
CA TYR A 192 0.20 -4.90 -23.38
C TYR A 192 0.57 -3.84 -24.43
N ARG A 193 1.65 -3.09 -24.20
CA ARG A 193 2.14 -2.09 -25.16
C ARG A 193 2.53 -2.71 -26.49
N SER A 194 3.28 -3.82 -26.48
CA SER A 194 3.67 -4.53 -27.70
C SER A 194 2.46 -5.00 -28.50
N GLU A 195 1.46 -5.58 -27.85
CA GLU A 195 0.22 -6.01 -28.48
C GLU A 195 -0.56 -4.85 -29.14
N LYS A 196 -0.55 -3.66 -28.50
CA LYS A 196 -1.23 -2.48 -29.04
C LYS A 196 -0.45 -1.81 -30.17
N ILE A 197 0.87 -1.71 -30.03
CA ILE A 197 1.74 -1.12 -31.05
C ILE A 197 1.68 -1.95 -32.33
N ASN A 198 1.83 -3.26 -32.23
CA ASN A 198 1.79 -4.16 -33.38
C ASN A 198 0.45 -4.14 -34.14
N LYS A 199 -0.64 -3.77 -33.48
CA LYS A 199 -1.99 -3.70 -34.10
C LYS A 199 -2.31 -2.36 -34.74
N ASN A 200 -1.70 -1.26 -34.31
CA ASN A 200 -2.21 0.10 -34.60
C ASN A 200 -1.16 1.10 -35.14
N ILE A 201 0.10 0.74 -35.19
CA ILE A 201 1.15 1.69 -35.59
C ILE A 201 2.04 1.06 -36.66
N TYR A 202 1.75 1.39 -37.93
CA TYR A 202 2.70 1.25 -39.01
C TYR A 202 3.76 2.36 -38.86
N PHE A 203 4.86 2.09 -38.18
CA PHE A 203 6.05 2.93 -38.33
C PHE A 203 6.56 2.72 -39.75
N ASN A 204 6.58 3.77 -40.55
CA ASN A 204 7.28 3.78 -41.81
C ASN A 204 8.79 3.69 -41.48
N THR A 205 9.28 2.43 -41.39
CA THR A 205 10.65 2.12 -40.93
C THR A 205 11.73 2.37 -41.97
N ASN A 206 11.40 3.00 -43.11
CA ASN A 206 12.36 3.29 -44.16
C ASN A 206 13.39 4.38 -43.80
N LYS A 207 13.26 5.03 -42.64
CA LYS A 207 14.28 5.93 -42.09
C LYS A 207 14.44 5.63 -40.61
N LYS A 208 15.46 4.87 -40.20
CA LYS A 208 15.90 4.86 -38.80
C LYS A 208 16.26 6.29 -38.40
N PRO A 209 15.56 6.94 -37.49
CA PRO A 209 16.01 8.22 -36.99
C PRO A 209 17.32 7.99 -36.24
N ASN A 210 18.37 8.74 -36.58
CA ASN A 210 19.66 8.66 -35.88
C ASN A 210 19.54 9.05 -34.39
N HIS A 211 18.44 9.72 -34.03
CA HIS A 211 18.13 10.10 -32.64
C HIS A 211 16.62 9.97 -32.38
N LEU A 212 16.26 9.36 -31.27
CA LEU A 212 14.89 9.30 -30.80
C LEU A 212 14.48 10.69 -30.28
N ARG A 213 13.44 11.27 -30.88
CA ARG A 213 12.84 12.53 -30.40
C ARG A 213 11.61 12.20 -29.57
N ILE A 214 11.62 12.57 -28.29
CA ILE A 214 10.52 12.33 -27.37
C ILE A 214 9.87 13.66 -27.00
N LEU A 215 8.57 13.80 -27.24
CA LEU A 215 7.76 14.89 -26.71
C LEU A 215 6.99 14.37 -25.48
N HIS A 216 7.35 14.86 -24.30
CA HIS A 216 6.66 14.55 -23.06
C HIS A 216 5.77 15.73 -22.65
N ILE A 217 4.46 15.55 -22.79
CA ILE A 217 3.47 16.53 -22.36
C ILE A 217 2.90 16.11 -21.01
N THR A 218 2.94 17.00 -20.02
CA THR A 218 2.45 16.78 -18.67
C THR A 218 1.78 18.04 -18.13
N ASN A 219 0.91 17.89 -17.15
CA ASN A 219 0.33 19.01 -16.39
C ASN A 219 1.29 19.57 -15.32
N PHE A 220 2.58 19.32 -15.46
CA PHE A 220 3.59 19.81 -14.55
C PHE A 220 3.67 21.34 -14.59
N ASN A 221 3.52 21.98 -13.44
CA ASN A 221 3.68 23.41 -13.25
C ASN A 221 4.84 23.69 -12.29
N GLU A 222 5.93 24.24 -12.78
CA GLU A 222 7.13 24.54 -12.00
C GLU A 222 6.92 25.63 -10.95
N ARG A 223 5.91 26.50 -11.13
CA ARG A 223 5.61 27.58 -10.18
C ARG A 223 4.99 27.11 -8.86
N LEU A 224 4.52 25.87 -8.79
CA LEU A 224 3.87 25.30 -7.60
C LEU A 224 4.82 24.45 -6.75
N ASP A 225 6.10 24.77 -6.80
CA ASP A 225 7.12 24.37 -5.86
C ASP A 225 7.28 22.85 -5.57
N GLY A 226 8.03 22.50 -4.54
CA GLY A 226 8.52 21.18 -4.17
C GLY A 226 7.50 20.02 -4.08
N ARG A 227 6.20 20.27 -4.04
CA ARG A 227 5.19 19.21 -4.12
C ARG A 227 5.17 18.51 -5.48
N LEU A 228 5.56 19.22 -6.53
CA LEU A 228 5.60 18.70 -7.89
C LEU A 228 6.93 18.01 -8.22
N PHE A 229 7.94 18.21 -7.39
CA PHE A 229 9.23 17.54 -7.55
C PHE A 229 9.12 16.02 -7.64
N PHE A 230 8.17 15.43 -6.96
CA PHE A 230 7.90 13.99 -6.92
C PHE A 230 6.73 13.56 -7.80
N ASN A 231 6.18 14.44 -8.62
CA ASN A 231 5.05 14.07 -9.44
C ASN A 231 5.46 13.09 -10.55
N THR A 232 4.49 12.33 -11.04
CA THR A 232 4.71 11.28 -12.05
C THR A 232 5.31 11.86 -13.34
N GLY A 233 4.85 13.04 -13.76
CA GLY A 233 5.35 13.67 -14.98
C GLY A 233 6.85 13.96 -14.93
N ARG A 234 7.36 14.51 -13.83
CA ARG A 234 8.80 14.77 -13.66
C ARG A 234 9.62 13.47 -13.57
N ARG A 235 9.09 12.45 -12.90
CA ARG A 235 9.77 11.14 -12.84
C ARG A 235 9.91 10.50 -14.21
N ILE A 236 8.86 10.57 -15.04
CA ILE A 236 8.89 10.07 -16.41
C ILE A 236 9.91 10.88 -17.23
N ASN A 237 9.89 12.21 -17.13
CA ASN A 237 10.84 13.05 -17.85
C ASN A 237 12.30 12.74 -17.48
N ASN A 238 12.59 12.59 -16.19
CA ASN A 238 13.92 12.20 -15.72
C ASN A 238 14.35 10.79 -16.17
N GLY A 239 13.41 9.92 -16.52
CA GLY A 239 13.69 8.61 -17.09
C GLY A 239 14.07 8.61 -18.57
N PHE A 240 13.96 9.77 -19.25
CA PHE A 240 14.36 9.95 -20.65
C PHE A 240 15.73 10.60 -20.81
N ILE A 241 16.32 11.09 -19.73
CA ILE A 241 17.66 11.67 -19.67
C ILE A 241 18.67 10.59 -19.30
#